data_ae0d67ddafdb1ce426933189212f368a
#
_entry.id   ae0d67ddafdb1ce426933189212f368a
#
_cell.length_a   1.000
_cell.length_b   1.000
_cell.length_c   1.000
_cell.angle_alpha   90.00
_cell.angle_beta   90.00
_cell.angle_gamma   90.00
#
_symmetry.space_group_name_H-M   'P 1'
#
loop_
_entity.id
_entity.type
_entity.pdbx_description
1 polymer ?
#
loop_
_entity_poly.entity_id
_entity_poly.type
_entity_poly.pdbx_seq_one_letter_code
_entity_poly.pdbx_strand_id
1 'polypeptide(L)'
;MGFLLFFLSQQVAMAVELSPEELIRQTSNQVLSQIQSNSEQYRQDSAKLYALVDEIVLPHFDFVTMTELALGRYKNKISAEQKPLIINEFRVLLVRTYGKALLEYNDQEIIYLPTEGSLEAGEVTVKTEIAQAGGFPIPLNYSLKAGEQGWKVYDISVDDISLVTNYRASFARQIKKNGVDGLIKTLRDRNKEL
;
A
#
# COMPACT_ATOMS: atom_id res chain seq x y z
N MET A 1 33.67 -48.24 -23.32
CA MET A 1 33.61 -47.15 -22.29
C MET A 1 32.58 -46.11 -22.78
N GLY A 2 31.35 -46.28 -22.36
CA GLY A 2 30.24 -45.37 -22.74
C GLY A 2 30.03 -44.29 -21.69
N PHE A 3 30.17 -43.04 -22.12
CA PHE A 3 29.91 -41.87 -21.24
C PHE A 3 28.41 -41.53 -21.33
N LEU A 4 27.69 -41.82 -20.28
CA LEU A 4 26.26 -41.45 -20.17
C LEU A 4 26.18 -39.96 -19.73
N LEU A 5 25.86 -39.06 -20.65
CA LEU A 5 25.57 -37.68 -20.36
C LEU A 5 24.15 -37.55 -19.77
N PHE A 6 24.09 -37.33 -18.47
CA PHE A 6 22.86 -36.95 -17.74
C PHE A 6 22.54 -35.49 -18.06
N PHE A 7 21.56 -35.24 -18.88
CA PHE A 7 20.97 -33.92 -19.07
C PHE A 7 20.05 -33.66 -17.85
N LEU A 8 20.51 -32.84 -16.88
CA LEU A 8 19.65 -32.26 -15.85
C LEU A 8 18.80 -31.18 -16.52
N SER A 9 17.53 -31.49 -16.81
CA SER A 9 16.55 -30.47 -17.17
C SER A 9 16.21 -29.67 -15.93
N GLN A 10 16.73 -28.44 -15.82
CA GLN A 10 16.26 -27.46 -14.85
C GLN A 10 14.84 -27.02 -15.28
N GLN A 11 13.83 -27.52 -14.59
CA GLN A 11 12.49 -26.93 -14.65
C GLN A 11 12.53 -25.57 -13.94
N VAL A 12 12.58 -24.51 -14.72
CA VAL A 12 12.30 -23.17 -14.23
C VAL A 12 10.80 -23.14 -13.88
N ALA A 13 10.49 -23.23 -12.61
CA ALA A 13 9.15 -22.97 -12.12
C ALA A 13 8.85 -21.48 -12.41
N MET A 14 8.06 -21.22 -13.43
CA MET A 14 7.47 -19.90 -13.62
C MET A 14 6.53 -19.67 -12.45
N ALA A 15 6.89 -18.74 -11.56
CA ALA A 15 5.97 -18.25 -10.57
C ALA A 15 4.76 -17.65 -11.31
N VAL A 16 3.58 -18.20 -11.08
CA VAL A 16 2.34 -17.67 -11.65
C VAL A 16 2.14 -16.29 -10.99
N GLU A 17 2.23 -15.26 -11.81
CA GLU A 17 1.99 -13.90 -11.36
C GLU A 17 0.51 -13.78 -10.95
N LEU A 18 0.26 -13.35 -9.70
CA LEU A 18 -1.09 -13.16 -9.20
C LEU A 18 -1.79 -12.05 -9.97
N SER A 19 -3.07 -12.24 -10.27
CA SER A 19 -3.90 -11.15 -10.77
C SER A 19 -4.03 -10.03 -9.73
N PRO A 20 -4.33 -8.78 -10.13
CA PRO A 20 -4.51 -7.68 -9.19
C PRO A 20 -5.54 -7.98 -8.08
N GLU A 21 -6.67 -8.56 -8.44
CA GLU A 21 -7.71 -8.93 -7.49
C GLU A 21 -7.23 -10.01 -6.51
N GLU A 22 -6.57 -11.04 -7.03
CA GLU A 22 -6.03 -12.12 -6.21
C GLU A 22 -4.96 -11.62 -5.24
N LEU A 23 -4.09 -10.70 -5.69
CA LEU A 23 -3.10 -10.05 -4.83
C LEU A 23 -3.76 -9.33 -3.65
N ILE A 24 -4.77 -8.49 -3.92
CA ILE A 24 -5.50 -7.77 -2.87
C ILE A 24 -6.21 -8.74 -1.95
N ARG A 25 -6.89 -9.76 -2.50
CA ARG A 25 -7.62 -10.77 -1.73
C ARG A 25 -6.71 -11.56 -0.79
N GLN A 26 -5.61 -12.09 -1.30
CA GLN A 26 -4.65 -12.86 -0.49
C GLN A 26 -4.01 -12.01 0.59
N THR A 27 -3.54 -10.81 0.25
CA THR A 27 -2.91 -9.89 1.21
C THR A 27 -3.89 -9.48 2.31
N SER A 28 -5.12 -9.14 1.95
CA SER A 28 -6.17 -8.79 2.91
C SER A 28 -6.49 -9.96 3.84
N ASN A 29 -6.72 -11.15 3.29
CA ASN A 29 -7.01 -12.34 4.10
C ASN A 29 -5.86 -12.67 5.05
N GLN A 30 -4.61 -12.57 4.59
CA GLN A 30 -3.44 -12.87 5.40
C GLN A 30 -3.30 -11.89 6.57
N VAL A 31 -3.35 -10.58 6.32
CA VAL A 31 -3.19 -9.57 7.37
C VAL A 31 -4.35 -9.62 8.37
N LEU A 32 -5.60 -9.77 7.90
CA LEU A 32 -6.77 -9.82 8.77
C LEU A 32 -6.79 -11.08 9.64
N SER A 33 -6.42 -12.23 9.10
CA SER A 33 -6.29 -13.47 9.88
C SER A 33 -5.25 -13.33 11.01
N GLN A 34 -4.10 -12.70 10.74
CA GLN A 34 -3.08 -12.44 11.76
C GLN A 34 -3.60 -11.47 12.85
N ILE A 35 -4.33 -10.44 12.44
CA ILE A 35 -4.91 -9.46 13.38
C ILE A 35 -5.95 -10.13 14.27
N GLN A 36 -6.86 -10.91 13.72
CA GLN A 36 -7.88 -11.63 14.49
C GLN A 36 -7.25 -12.58 15.52
N SER A 37 -6.24 -13.35 15.09
CA SER A 37 -5.56 -14.32 15.95
C SER A 37 -4.76 -13.67 17.09
N ASN A 38 -4.33 -12.41 16.95
CA ASN A 38 -3.41 -11.74 17.87
C ASN A 38 -3.87 -10.32 18.26
N SER A 39 -5.18 -10.02 18.17
CA SER A 39 -5.72 -8.67 18.32
C SER A 39 -5.31 -7.97 19.61
N GLU A 40 -5.34 -8.69 20.74
CA GLU A 40 -4.95 -8.16 22.05
C GLU A 40 -3.48 -7.73 22.07
N GLN A 41 -2.58 -8.54 21.49
CA GLN A 41 -1.15 -8.22 21.40
C GLN A 41 -0.90 -6.94 20.59
N TYR A 42 -1.62 -6.75 19.47
CA TYR A 42 -1.49 -5.58 18.61
C TYR A 42 -2.12 -4.32 19.22
N ARG A 43 -3.16 -4.47 20.04
CA ARG A 43 -3.74 -3.36 20.83
C ARG A 43 -2.80 -2.86 21.91
N GLN A 44 -2.07 -3.79 22.55
CA GLN A 44 -1.10 -3.46 23.60
C GLN A 44 0.22 -2.90 23.04
N ASP A 45 0.61 -3.35 21.84
CA ASP A 45 1.89 -2.99 21.23
C ASP A 45 1.71 -2.66 19.74
N SER A 46 1.47 -1.39 19.45
CA SER A 46 1.32 -0.89 18.08
C SER A 46 2.56 -1.13 17.20
N ALA A 47 3.76 -1.25 17.78
CA ALA A 47 4.96 -1.53 17.00
C ALA A 47 4.90 -2.90 16.32
N LYS A 48 4.30 -3.90 16.98
CA LYS A 48 4.07 -5.22 16.40
C LYS A 48 3.06 -5.19 15.26
N LEU A 49 1.99 -4.37 15.40
CA LEU A 49 1.04 -4.16 14.30
C LEU A 49 1.72 -3.53 13.09
N TYR A 50 2.55 -2.50 13.31
CA TYR A 50 3.26 -1.85 12.22
C TYR A 50 4.27 -2.78 11.55
N ALA A 51 4.97 -3.64 12.32
CA ALA A 51 5.85 -4.66 11.77
C ALA A 51 5.09 -5.69 10.92
N LEU A 52 3.90 -6.12 11.35
CA LEU A 52 3.03 -6.99 10.55
C LEU A 52 2.64 -6.34 9.22
N VAL A 53 2.24 -5.06 9.24
CA VAL A 53 1.90 -4.31 8.03
C VAL A 53 3.12 -4.17 7.12
N ASP A 54 4.30 -3.85 7.68
CA ASP A 54 5.55 -3.75 6.94
C ASP A 54 5.92 -5.06 6.24
N GLU A 55 5.66 -6.21 6.88
CA GLU A 55 5.98 -7.53 6.34
C GLU A 55 4.98 -8.01 5.28
N ILE A 56 3.68 -7.87 5.54
CA ILE A 56 2.64 -8.49 4.70
C ILE A 56 2.10 -7.53 3.65
N VAL A 57 1.88 -6.26 4.01
CA VAL A 57 1.15 -5.30 3.16
C VAL A 57 2.09 -4.46 2.30
N LEU A 58 3.11 -3.86 2.90
CA LEU A 58 3.94 -2.87 2.22
C LEU A 58 4.78 -3.39 1.05
N PRO A 59 5.17 -4.68 0.96
CA PRO A 59 5.83 -5.20 -0.23
C PRO A 59 5.01 -5.08 -1.51
N HIS A 60 3.68 -4.95 -1.38
CA HIS A 60 2.75 -4.81 -2.50
C HIS A 60 2.45 -3.35 -2.89
N PHE A 61 3.14 -2.37 -2.27
CA PHE A 61 2.93 -0.94 -2.51
C PHE A 61 4.09 -0.29 -3.26
N ASP A 62 3.78 0.64 -4.17
CA ASP A 62 4.75 1.51 -4.84
C ASP A 62 4.79 2.88 -4.17
N PHE A 63 5.52 2.98 -3.06
CA PHE A 63 5.67 4.25 -2.34
C PHE A 63 6.39 5.33 -3.13
N VAL A 64 7.19 4.96 -4.13
CA VAL A 64 7.83 5.94 -5.03
C VAL A 64 6.76 6.67 -5.82
N THR A 65 5.91 5.93 -6.52
CA THR A 65 4.79 6.51 -7.29
C THR A 65 3.80 7.25 -6.39
N MET A 66 3.39 6.67 -5.25
CA MET A 66 2.51 7.33 -4.29
C MET A 66 3.04 8.70 -3.86
N THR A 67 4.34 8.76 -3.53
CA THR A 67 5.00 9.99 -3.11
C THR A 67 5.08 11.00 -4.25
N GLU A 68 5.44 10.58 -5.46
CA GLU A 68 5.50 11.46 -6.64
C GLU A 68 4.13 12.06 -6.98
N LEU A 69 3.07 11.27 -6.87
CA LEU A 69 1.70 11.72 -7.05
C LEU A 69 1.27 12.70 -5.95
N ALA A 70 1.63 12.44 -4.69
CA ALA A 70 1.38 13.35 -3.58
C ALA A 70 2.19 14.66 -3.68
N LEU A 71 3.40 14.62 -4.19
CA LEU A 71 4.21 15.81 -4.47
C LEU A 71 3.66 16.62 -5.67
N GLY A 72 3.01 15.96 -6.62
CA GLY A 72 2.42 16.58 -7.80
C GLY A 72 3.43 17.44 -8.55
N ARG A 73 3.13 18.73 -8.79
CA ARG A 73 4.02 19.66 -9.51
C ARG A 73 5.36 19.90 -8.83
N TYR A 74 5.51 19.57 -7.56
CA TYR A 74 6.76 19.77 -6.82
C TYR A 74 7.74 18.61 -6.95
N LYS A 75 7.34 17.46 -7.52
CA LYS A 75 8.20 16.28 -7.65
C LYS A 75 9.57 16.57 -8.31
N ASN A 76 9.59 17.46 -9.32
CA ASN A 76 10.81 17.85 -10.02
C ASN A 76 11.68 18.86 -9.26
N LYS A 77 11.23 19.33 -8.08
CA LYS A 77 11.98 20.25 -7.21
C LYS A 77 12.64 19.54 -6.03
N ILE A 78 12.45 18.24 -5.93
CA ILE A 78 12.99 17.40 -4.86
C ILE A 78 14.39 16.93 -5.27
N SER A 79 15.40 17.13 -4.41
CA SER A 79 16.73 16.62 -4.66
C SER A 79 16.81 15.09 -4.51
N ALA A 80 17.89 14.50 -5.04
CA ALA A 80 18.13 13.06 -4.92
C ALA A 80 18.26 12.61 -3.45
N GLU A 81 18.78 13.45 -2.58
CA GLU A 81 18.95 13.20 -1.14
C GLU A 81 17.61 13.33 -0.39
N GLN A 82 16.75 14.27 -0.80
CA GLN A 82 15.45 14.52 -0.17
C GLN A 82 14.41 13.45 -0.54
N LYS A 83 14.47 12.91 -1.75
CA LYS A 83 13.48 11.96 -2.25
C LYS A 83 13.30 10.74 -1.34
N PRO A 84 14.35 9.99 -0.96
CA PRO A 84 14.19 8.83 -0.08
C PRO A 84 13.68 9.21 1.32
N LEU A 85 14.01 10.41 1.82
CA LEU A 85 13.52 10.88 3.11
C LEU A 85 11.99 11.10 3.08
N ILE A 86 11.49 11.76 2.03
CA ILE A 86 10.03 12.00 1.89
C ILE A 86 9.29 10.67 1.73
N ILE A 87 9.81 9.76 0.88
CA ILE A 87 9.19 8.44 0.66
C ILE A 87 9.07 7.70 1.99
N ASN A 88 10.15 7.65 2.77
CA ASN A 88 10.16 6.95 4.05
C ASN A 88 9.21 7.60 5.08
N GLU A 89 9.26 8.92 5.24
CA GLU A 89 8.39 9.61 6.19
C GLU A 89 6.91 9.52 5.78
N PHE A 90 6.61 9.54 4.48
CA PHE A 90 5.25 9.39 3.99
C PHE A 90 4.74 7.95 4.19
N ARG A 91 5.57 6.94 3.94
CA ARG A 91 5.27 5.54 4.25
C ARG A 91 4.91 5.37 5.73
N VAL A 92 5.78 5.84 6.63
CA VAL A 92 5.55 5.75 8.08
C VAL A 92 4.25 6.46 8.48
N LEU A 93 4.00 7.66 7.91
CA LEU A 93 2.77 8.40 8.16
C LEU A 93 1.52 7.60 7.80
N LEU A 94 1.50 6.99 6.61
CA LEU A 94 0.36 6.19 6.14
C LEU A 94 0.14 4.96 7.04
N VAL A 95 1.20 4.23 7.35
CA VAL A 95 1.12 3.05 8.23
C VAL A 95 0.58 3.42 9.61
N ARG A 96 1.09 4.47 10.23
CA ARG A 96 0.65 4.88 11.57
C ARG A 96 -0.76 5.48 11.60
N THR A 97 -1.12 6.22 10.55
CA THR A 97 -2.45 6.83 10.44
C THR A 97 -3.54 5.77 10.20
N TYR A 98 -3.27 4.80 9.32
CA TYR A 98 -4.30 3.86 8.86
C TYR A 98 -4.14 2.45 9.43
N GLY A 99 -2.95 2.07 9.89
CA GLY A 99 -2.70 0.72 10.42
C GLY A 99 -3.59 0.37 11.60
N LYS A 100 -3.86 1.32 12.51
CA LYS A 100 -4.75 1.09 13.65
C LYS A 100 -6.20 0.80 13.25
N ALA A 101 -6.66 1.28 12.09
CA ALA A 101 -8.00 0.96 11.59
C ALA A 101 -8.19 -0.55 11.33
N LEU A 102 -7.10 -1.29 11.08
CA LEU A 102 -7.16 -2.74 10.95
C LEU A 102 -7.58 -3.44 12.25
N LEU A 103 -7.35 -2.83 13.43
CA LEU A 103 -7.79 -3.36 14.72
C LEU A 103 -9.29 -3.17 14.98
N GLU A 104 -9.94 -2.33 14.20
CA GLU A 104 -11.39 -2.12 14.25
C GLU A 104 -12.16 -3.11 13.36
N TYR A 105 -11.42 -3.88 12.55
CA TYR A 105 -12.01 -4.95 11.76
C TYR A 105 -12.54 -6.05 12.67
N ASN A 106 -13.81 -6.39 12.49
CA ASN A 106 -14.55 -7.37 13.29
C ASN A 106 -15.42 -8.25 12.37
N ASP A 107 -14.77 -9.07 11.55
CA ASP A 107 -15.40 -10.01 10.62
C ASP A 107 -16.39 -9.40 9.61
N GLN A 108 -16.24 -8.10 9.29
CA GLN A 108 -17.02 -7.50 8.23
C GLN A 108 -16.71 -8.19 6.89
N GLU A 109 -17.75 -8.45 6.12
CA GLU A 109 -17.59 -9.01 4.78
C GLU A 109 -16.90 -7.99 3.86
N ILE A 110 -15.87 -8.44 3.12
CA ILE A 110 -15.25 -7.67 2.04
C ILE A 110 -15.84 -8.17 0.73
N ILE A 111 -16.66 -7.34 0.11
CA ILE A 111 -17.30 -7.61 -1.16
C ILE A 111 -16.38 -7.13 -2.28
N TYR A 112 -16.00 -8.03 -3.19
CA TYR A 112 -15.19 -7.69 -4.38
C TYR A 112 -16.12 -7.41 -5.54
N LEU A 113 -15.98 -6.22 -6.11
CA LEU A 113 -16.73 -5.78 -7.29
C LEU A 113 -15.87 -5.98 -8.56
N PRO A 114 -16.48 -5.88 -9.76
CA PRO A 114 -15.71 -5.99 -10.99
C PRO A 114 -14.54 -4.99 -11.03
N THR A 115 -13.36 -5.50 -11.36
CA THR A 115 -12.14 -4.69 -11.54
C THR A 115 -12.31 -3.78 -12.75
N GLU A 116 -11.94 -2.50 -12.59
CA GLU A 116 -11.96 -1.50 -13.67
C GLU A 116 -10.55 -1.28 -14.25
N GLY A 117 -10.46 -0.81 -15.49
CA GLY A 117 -9.19 -0.54 -16.18
C GLY A 117 -8.80 -1.63 -17.17
N SER A 118 -7.53 -1.69 -17.55
CA SER A 118 -7.02 -2.62 -18.54
C SER A 118 -5.76 -3.33 -18.05
N LEU A 119 -5.80 -4.65 -17.99
CA LEU A 119 -4.62 -5.48 -17.72
C LEU A 119 -3.53 -5.28 -18.77
N GLU A 120 -3.92 -5.12 -20.05
CA GLU A 120 -2.98 -4.89 -21.15
C GLU A 120 -2.29 -3.52 -21.06
N ALA A 121 -3.01 -2.49 -20.57
CA ALA A 121 -2.43 -1.17 -20.30
C ALA A 121 -1.58 -1.14 -19.03
N GLY A 122 -1.63 -2.18 -18.22
CA GLY A 122 -0.88 -2.28 -16.98
C GLY A 122 -1.40 -1.40 -15.84
N GLU A 123 -2.65 -0.93 -15.91
CA GLU A 123 -3.29 -0.14 -14.86
C GLU A 123 -4.72 -0.59 -14.63
N VAL A 124 -5.03 -0.89 -13.37
CA VAL A 124 -6.37 -1.34 -12.96
C VAL A 124 -6.76 -0.78 -11.59
N THR A 125 -8.04 -0.76 -11.32
CA THR A 125 -8.61 -0.50 -9.99
C THR A 125 -9.38 -1.72 -9.52
N VAL A 126 -8.87 -2.37 -8.47
CA VAL A 126 -9.62 -3.40 -7.74
C VAL A 126 -10.58 -2.70 -6.80
N LYS A 127 -11.87 -2.93 -7.02
CA LYS A 127 -12.94 -2.30 -6.26
C LYS A 127 -13.45 -3.24 -5.18
N THR A 128 -13.51 -2.74 -3.95
CA THR A 128 -14.09 -3.48 -2.84
C THR A 128 -15.03 -2.61 -2.02
N GLU A 129 -15.91 -3.27 -1.28
CA GLU A 129 -16.77 -2.64 -0.28
C GLU A 129 -16.64 -3.40 1.04
N ILE A 130 -16.54 -2.66 2.15
CA ILE A 130 -16.56 -3.23 3.49
C ILE A 130 -17.99 -3.12 4.01
N ALA A 131 -18.66 -4.25 4.22
CA ALA A 131 -20.02 -4.30 4.75
C ALA A 131 -20.06 -3.68 6.16
N GLN A 132 -21.13 -2.91 6.44
CA GLN A 132 -21.34 -2.29 7.74
C GLN A 132 -22.65 -2.80 8.36
N ALA A 133 -22.62 -3.23 9.62
CA ALA A 133 -23.80 -3.63 10.33
C ALA A 133 -24.77 -2.44 10.50
N GLY A 134 -25.91 -2.48 9.81
CA GLY A 134 -26.93 -1.43 9.89
C GLY A 134 -26.61 -0.12 9.15
N GLY A 135 -25.57 -0.11 8.31
CA GLY A 135 -25.14 1.05 7.52
C GLY A 135 -24.92 0.74 6.04
N PHE A 136 -24.51 1.75 5.29
CA PHE A 136 -24.07 1.56 3.91
C PHE A 136 -22.66 0.95 3.89
N PRO A 137 -22.35 0.08 2.92
CA PRO A 137 -20.99 -0.42 2.75
C PRO A 137 -20.01 0.74 2.50
N ILE A 138 -18.78 0.61 2.97
CA ILE A 138 -17.72 1.60 2.74
C ILE A 138 -16.91 1.16 1.53
N PRO A 139 -16.90 1.92 0.42
CA PRO A 139 -16.04 1.66 -0.72
C PRO A 139 -14.56 1.78 -0.32
N LEU A 140 -13.78 0.75 -0.62
CA LEU A 140 -12.34 0.72 -0.43
C LEU A 140 -11.70 0.20 -1.73
N ASN A 141 -11.16 1.10 -2.54
CA ASN A 141 -10.64 0.76 -3.86
C ASN A 141 -9.11 0.90 -3.88
N TYR A 142 -8.48 0.02 -4.66
CA TYR A 142 -7.03 -0.05 -4.80
C TYR A 142 -6.67 0.19 -6.25
N SER A 143 -5.88 1.24 -6.53
CA SER A 143 -5.33 1.49 -7.87
C SER A 143 -3.97 0.81 -7.97
N LEU A 144 -3.82 -0.11 -8.93
CA LEU A 144 -2.61 -0.89 -9.13
C LEU A 144 -2.02 -0.63 -10.51
N LYS A 145 -0.71 -0.74 -10.59
CA LYS A 145 0.02 -0.78 -11.85
C LYS A 145 0.92 -2.01 -11.94
N ALA A 146 1.11 -2.50 -13.15
CA ALA A 146 2.07 -3.55 -13.45
C ALA A 146 3.50 -2.99 -13.32
N GLY A 147 4.41 -3.78 -12.77
CA GLY A 147 5.82 -3.50 -12.65
C GLY A 147 6.67 -4.76 -12.87
N GLU A 148 7.98 -4.63 -12.84
CA GLU A 148 8.90 -5.76 -13.04
C GLU A 148 8.74 -6.88 -11.99
N GLN A 149 8.22 -6.54 -10.82
CA GLN A 149 7.99 -7.48 -9.70
C GLN A 149 6.49 -7.74 -9.47
N GLY A 150 5.69 -7.72 -10.52
CA GLY A 150 4.25 -7.88 -10.45
C GLY A 150 3.48 -6.60 -10.16
N TRP A 151 2.24 -6.75 -9.82
CA TRP A 151 1.34 -5.64 -9.55
C TRP A 151 1.65 -4.93 -8.24
N LYS A 152 1.61 -3.59 -8.24
CA LYS A 152 1.85 -2.75 -7.06
C LYS A 152 0.75 -1.72 -6.90
N VAL A 153 0.25 -1.56 -5.66
CA VAL A 153 -0.71 -0.52 -5.29
C VAL A 153 0.00 0.83 -5.27
N TYR A 154 -0.53 1.81 -5.98
CA TYR A 154 -0.01 3.18 -5.99
C TYR A 154 -0.99 4.24 -5.47
N ASP A 155 -2.25 3.86 -5.22
CA ASP A 155 -3.22 4.68 -4.50
C ASP A 155 -4.30 3.80 -3.84
N ILE A 156 -4.89 4.30 -2.78
CA ILE A 156 -6.09 3.75 -2.16
C ILE A 156 -7.11 4.87 -2.07
N SER A 157 -8.37 4.58 -2.41
CA SER A 157 -9.48 5.47 -2.10
C SER A 157 -10.39 4.83 -1.06
N VAL A 158 -10.78 5.62 -0.07
CA VAL A 158 -11.75 5.26 0.96
C VAL A 158 -12.93 6.20 0.81
N ASP A 159 -14.13 5.69 0.65
CA ASP A 159 -15.33 6.49 0.39
C ASP A 159 -15.10 7.49 -0.77
N ASP A 160 -14.53 6.97 -1.86
CA ASP A 160 -14.15 7.70 -3.09
C ASP A 160 -13.09 8.81 -2.90
N ILE A 161 -12.50 8.94 -1.72
CA ILE A 161 -11.44 9.91 -1.45
C ILE A 161 -10.07 9.25 -1.60
N SER A 162 -9.34 9.61 -2.68
CA SER A 162 -7.97 9.17 -2.91
C SER A 162 -7.02 9.68 -1.82
N LEU A 163 -6.25 8.78 -1.20
CA LEU A 163 -5.25 9.12 -0.19
C LEU A 163 -4.17 10.03 -0.79
N VAL A 164 -3.64 9.66 -1.94
CA VAL A 164 -2.58 10.42 -2.62
C VAL A 164 -3.04 11.84 -2.95
N THR A 165 -4.26 11.99 -3.49
CA THR A 165 -4.83 13.31 -3.81
C THR A 165 -5.08 14.15 -2.56
N ASN A 166 -5.54 13.55 -1.48
CA ASN A 166 -5.74 14.23 -0.20
C ASN A 166 -4.41 14.81 0.33
N TYR A 167 -3.33 14.00 0.32
CA TYR A 167 -2.01 14.47 0.75
C TYR A 167 -1.40 15.50 -0.19
N ARG A 168 -1.73 15.51 -1.49
CA ARG A 168 -1.21 16.48 -2.47
C ARG A 168 -1.48 17.93 -2.07
N ALA A 169 -2.70 18.24 -1.62
CA ALA A 169 -3.04 19.57 -1.15
C ALA A 169 -2.26 19.98 0.10
N SER A 170 -2.06 19.04 1.02
CA SER A 170 -1.29 19.25 2.25
C SER A 170 0.20 19.48 1.95
N PHE A 171 0.81 18.62 1.12
CA PHE A 171 2.23 18.72 0.73
C PHE A 171 2.50 20.02 -0.02
N ALA A 172 1.62 20.40 -0.96
CA ALA A 172 1.75 21.66 -1.69
C ALA A 172 1.75 22.87 -0.76
N ARG A 173 0.87 22.91 0.25
CA ARG A 173 0.83 23.99 1.26
C ARG A 173 2.13 24.04 2.08
N GLN A 174 2.61 22.88 2.55
CA GLN A 174 3.84 22.81 3.35
C GLN A 174 5.07 23.25 2.53
N ILE A 175 5.21 22.75 1.32
CA ILE A 175 6.34 23.12 0.45
C ILE A 175 6.30 24.61 0.12
N LYS A 176 5.11 25.17 -0.17
CA LYS A 176 4.95 26.61 -0.45
C LYS A 176 5.36 27.47 0.75
N LYS A 177 5.04 27.03 1.98
CA LYS A 177 5.29 27.79 3.21
C LYS A 177 6.72 27.63 3.73
N ASN A 178 7.25 26.42 3.73
CA ASN A 178 8.46 26.06 4.47
C ASN A 178 9.51 25.35 3.61
N GLY A 179 9.31 25.26 2.30
CA GLY A 179 10.19 24.51 1.40
C GLY A 179 10.08 22.99 1.58
N VAL A 180 10.92 22.25 0.86
CA VAL A 180 10.95 20.79 0.88
C VAL A 180 11.41 20.26 2.23
N ASP A 181 12.45 20.85 2.81
CA ASP A 181 12.94 20.45 4.14
C ASP A 181 11.89 20.67 5.24
N GLY A 182 11.08 21.73 5.08
CA GLY A 182 9.93 21.97 5.94
C GLY A 182 8.85 20.90 5.83
N LEU A 183 8.61 20.35 4.64
CA LEU A 183 7.74 19.18 4.45
C LEU A 183 8.31 17.97 5.18
N ILE A 184 9.58 17.64 4.96
CA ILE A 184 10.26 16.49 5.61
C ILE A 184 10.15 16.60 7.12
N LYS A 185 10.46 17.79 7.66
CA LYS A 185 10.34 18.06 9.11
C LYS A 185 8.90 17.84 9.60
N THR A 186 7.92 18.38 8.90
CA THR A 186 6.50 18.24 9.27
C THR A 186 6.05 16.77 9.29
N LEU A 187 6.43 15.97 8.27
CA LEU A 187 6.12 14.55 8.23
C LEU A 187 6.76 13.81 9.41
N ARG A 188 8.04 14.07 9.66
CA ARG A 188 8.79 13.47 10.76
C ARG A 188 8.20 13.79 12.13
N ASP A 189 7.81 15.05 12.34
CA ASP A 189 7.21 15.47 13.61
C ASP A 189 5.84 14.79 13.82
N ARG A 190 4.98 14.74 12.80
CA ARG A 190 3.70 14.00 12.86
C ARG A 190 3.90 12.51 13.14
N ASN A 191 4.92 11.90 12.56
CA ASN A 191 5.23 10.49 12.79
C ASN A 191 5.63 10.18 14.24
N LYS A 192 6.12 11.16 14.99
CA LYS A 192 6.42 11.00 16.42
C LYS A 192 5.19 11.10 17.32
N GLU A 193 4.14 11.78 16.85
CA GLU A 193 2.91 12.02 17.59
C GLU A 193 1.88 10.88 17.46
N LEU A 194 2.02 10.04 16.43
CA LEU A 194 1.16 8.88 16.11
C LEU A 194 1.63 7.58 16.77
#